data_43173f75bdf7e84a6b739aa55b63ac5b
#
_entry.id   43173f75bdf7e84a6b739aa55b63ac5b
#
_cell.length_a   1.000
_cell.length_b   1.000
_cell.length_c   1.000
_cell.angle_alpha   90.00
_cell.angle_beta   90.00
_cell.angle_gamma   90.00
#
_symmetry.space_group_name_H-M   'P 1'
#
loop_
_entity.id
_entity.type
_entity.pdbx_description
1 polymer ?
#
loop_
_entity_poly.entity_id
_entity_poly.type
_entity_poly.pdbx_seq_one_letter_code
_entity_poly.pdbx_strand_id
1 'polypeptide(L)'
;MPGVCLKHNLLTIHSALVECEGQAFAVCAPSGTGKTTHARLWRDRKNALILNGDRAVVGKAGAGWTAYGTPWSGTSGEQINRHAPLKALVVLERAPQNSVERLQGLSAFGSVLPHLLYPAWDKPLAVTAIDGLNDLLETVPVYRLRCRPDAGAVDVLCRALYEG
;
A
#
# COMPACT_ATOMS: atom_id res chain seq x y z
N MET A 1 3.28 12.38 -13.22
CA MET A 1 3.68 12.28 -11.81
C MET A 1 4.49 11.01 -11.49
N PRO A 2 4.03 9.77 -11.79
CA PRO A 2 4.85 8.59 -11.51
C PRO A 2 6.23 8.62 -12.16
N GLY A 3 6.35 9.14 -13.38
CA GLY A 3 7.65 9.26 -14.05
C GLY A 3 8.61 10.20 -13.32
N VAL A 4 8.11 11.27 -12.70
CA VAL A 4 8.93 12.19 -11.91
C VAL A 4 9.42 11.48 -10.64
N CYS A 5 8.56 10.73 -9.98
CA CYS A 5 8.92 9.94 -8.80
C CYS A 5 10.03 8.93 -9.12
N LEU A 6 9.90 8.23 -10.26
CA LEU A 6 10.90 7.24 -10.68
C LEU A 6 12.27 7.87 -10.91
N LYS A 7 12.32 9.09 -11.46
CA LYS A 7 13.58 9.81 -11.67
C LYS A 7 14.27 10.16 -10.35
N HIS A 8 13.53 10.19 -9.25
CA HIS A 8 14.04 10.45 -7.91
C HIS A 8 14.09 9.19 -7.05
N ASN A 9 14.03 7.99 -7.66
CA ASN A 9 14.06 6.69 -6.99
C ASN A 9 12.90 6.48 -6.03
N LEU A 10 11.72 7.03 -6.38
CA LEU A 10 10.48 6.85 -5.65
C LEU A 10 9.51 6.02 -6.49
N LEU A 11 8.78 5.13 -5.86
CA LEU A 11 7.72 4.35 -6.49
C LEU A 11 6.38 4.93 -6.10
N THR A 12 5.43 4.91 -7.05
CA THR A 12 4.05 5.30 -6.79
C THR A 12 3.16 4.07 -6.92
N ILE A 13 2.39 3.78 -5.89
CA ILE A 13 1.51 2.61 -5.84
C ILE A 13 0.08 3.09 -5.65
N HIS A 14 -0.82 2.64 -6.53
CA HIS A 14 -2.25 2.92 -6.42
C HIS A 14 -2.80 2.16 -5.21
N SER A 15 -2.97 2.86 -4.10
CA SER A 15 -3.31 2.27 -2.81
C SER A 15 -3.80 3.32 -1.83
N ALA A 16 -4.50 2.88 -0.79
CA ALA A 16 -4.77 3.73 0.36
C ALA A 16 -3.64 3.55 1.37
N LEU A 17 -2.98 4.64 1.72
CA LEU A 17 -1.85 4.63 2.65
C LEU A 17 -2.34 4.97 4.05
N VAL A 18 -2.16 4.04 4.98
CA VAL A 18 -2.64 4.15 6.37
C VAL A 18 -1.45 4.06 7.32
N GLU A 19 -1.41 4.95 8.31
CA GLU A 19 -0.44 4.90 9.39
C GLU A 19 -1.12 4.52 10.71
N CYS A 20 -0.58 3.52 11.37
CA CYS A 20 -1.04 3.10 12.69
C CYS A 20 0.19 2.81 13.55
N GLU A 21 0.21 3.34 14.76
CA GLU A 21 1.31 3.16 15.71
C GLU A 21 2.67 3.56 15.14
N GLY A 22 2.70 4.61 14.33
CA GLY A 22 3.94 5.14 13.76
C GLY A 22 4.49 4.40 12.56
N GLN A 23 3.79 3.40 12.06
CA GLN A 23 4.18 2.63 10.88
C GLN A 23 3.07 2.60 9.85
N ALA A 24 3.42 2.65 8.58
CA ALA A 24 2.45 2.72 7.49
C ALA A 24 2.30 1.38 6.77
N PHE A 25 1.13 1.16 6.22
CA PHE A 25 0.89 0.08 5.27
C PHE A 25 0.02 0.60 4.12
N ALA A 26 0.22 0.04 2.94
CA ALA A 26 -0.51 0.45 1.74
C ALA A 26 -1.51 -0.64 1.36
N VAL A 27 -2.78 -0.25 1.23
CA VAL A 27 -3.86 -1.19 0.86
C VAL A 27 -4.12 -1.04 -0.63
N CYS A 28 -3.77 -2.06 -1.38
CA CYS A 28 -3.96 -2.13 -2.83
C CYS A 28 -5.22 -2.89 -3.17
N ALA A 29 -6.03 -2.35 -4.07
CA ALA A 29 -7.21 -3.04 -4.57
C ALA A 29 -7.66 -2.40 -5.88
N PRO A 30 -8.34 -3.14 -6.74
CA PRO A 30 -9.01 -2.51 -7.89
C PRO A 30 -9.99 -1.45 -7.42
N SER A 31 -10.21 -0.42 -8.24
CA SER A 31 -11.18 0.64 -7.93
C SER A 31 -12.55 0.02 -7.61
N GLY A 32 -13.20 0.53 -6.58
CA GLY A 32 -14.52 0.05 -6.17
C GLY A 32 -14.51 -1.22 -5.33
N THR A 33 -13.34 -1.76 -4.96
CA THR A 33 -13.25 -2.98 -4.13
C THR A 33 -13.33 -2.68 -2.63
N GLY A 34 -13.25 -1.41 -2.23
CA GLY A 34 -13.43 -1.04 -0.84
C GLY A 34 -12.16 -0.63 -0.10
N LYS A 35 -11.07 -0.25 -0.83
CA LYS A 35 -9.83 0.15 -0.16
C LYS A 35 -10.02 1.40 0.71
N THR A 36 -10.80 2.38 0.24
CA THR A 36 -11.11 3.58 1.02
C THR A 36 -11.97 3.24 2.24
N THR A 37 -12.97 2.39 2.05
CA THR A 37 -13.83 1.91 3.14
C THR A 37 -12.98 1.21 4.20
N HIS A 38 -12.06 0.34 3.79
CA HIS A 38 -11.18 -0.37 4.72
C HIS A 38 -10.26 0.61 5.48
N ALA A 39 -9.69 1.58 4.77
CA ALA A 39 -8.83 2.59 5.41
C ALA A 39 -9.60 3.39 6.47
N ARG A 40 -10.85 3.76 6.18
CA ARG A 40 -11.70 4.47 7.13
C ARG A 40 -12.07 3.63 8.36
N LEU A 41 -12.23 2.32 8.18
CA LEU A 41 -12.44 1.41 9.32
C LEU A 41 -11.22 1.41 10.25
N TRP A 42 -10.01 1.46 9.71
CA TRP A 42 -8.81 1.60 10.53
C TRP A 42 -8.78 2.90 11.30
N ARG A 43 -9.15 4.01 10.64
CA ARG A 43 -9.24 5.32 11.30
C ARG A 43 -10.22 5.27 12.46
N ASP A 44 -11.42 4.73 12.22
CA ASP A 44 -12.51 4.74 13.20
C ASP A 44 -12.27 3.76 14.34
N ARG A 45 -11.66 2.62 14.06
CA ARG A 45 -11.47 1.56 15.07
C ARG A 45 -10.15 1.63 15.80
N LYS A 46 -9.08 2.04 15.13
CA LYS A 46 -7.72 2.06 15.69
C LYS A 46 -7.13 3.47 15.81
N ASN A 47 -7.92 4.48 15.51
CA ASN A 47 -7.45 5.87 15.49
C ASN A 47 -6.24 6.05 14.56
N ALA A 48 -6.21 5.29 13.48
CA ALA A 48 -5.16 5.39 12.47
C ALA A 48 -5.33 6.65 11.62
N LEU A 49 -4.25 7.04 10.93
CA LEU A 49 -4.27 8.19 10.02
C LEU A 49 -4.30 7.68 8.58
N ILE A 50 -5.13 8.29 7.76
CA ILE A 50 -5.10 8.04 6.32
C ILE A 50 -4.18 9.09 5.70
N LEU A 51 -2.96 8.68 5.33
CA LEU A 51 -1.97 9.59 4.77
C LEU A 51 -2.32 9.97 3.33
N ASN A 52 -2.90 9.05 2.57
CA ASN A 52 -3.45 9.31 1.26
C ASN A 52 -4.43 8.20 0.91
N GLY A 53 -5.59 8.57 0.40
CA GLY A 53 -6.65 7.60 0.09
C GLY A 53 -6.54 6.96 -1.29
N ASP A 54 -5.58 7.37 -2.12
CA ASP A 54 -5.50 6.94 -3.51
C ASP A 54 -4.11 6.49 -3.96
N ARG A 55 -3.04 7.12 -3.46
CA ARG A 55 -1.67 6.85 -3.90
C ARG A 55 -0.70 6.85 -2.74
N ALA A 56 0.18 5.86 -2.74
CA ALA A 56 1.31 5.83 -1.83
C ALA A 56 2.58 6.06 -2.64
N VAL A 57 3.37 7.04 -2.22
CA VAL A 57 4.72 7.23 -2.75
C VAL A 57 5.69 6.63 -1.75
N VAL A 58 6.55 5.72 -2.20
CA VAL A 58 7.48 5.03 -1.31
C VAL A 58 8.90 5.16 -1.83
N GLY A 59 9.84 5.33 -0.91
CA GLY A 59 11.25 5.46 -1.23
C GLY A 59 12.13 4.69 -0.26
N LYS A 60 13.26 4.22 -0.74
CA LYS A 60 14.22 3.49 0.09
C LYS A 60 14.91 4.47 1.04
N ALA A 61 14.98 4.10 2.31
CA ALA A 61 15.60 4.91 3.36
C ALA A 61 16.41 4.00 4.28
N GLY A 62 17.73 4.05 4.17
CA GLY A 62 18.62 3.15 4.90
C GLY A 62 18.36 1.69 4.52
N ALA A 63 18.10 0.84 5.50
CA ALA A 63 17.80 -0.59 5.27
C ALA A 63 16.32 -0.85 5.00
N GLY A 64 15.45 0.16 5.14
CA GLY A 64 14.01 0.02 4.99
C GLY A 64 13.44 0.95 3.93
N TRP A 65 12.13 1.09 3.96
CA TRP A 65 11.38 1.94 3.04
C TRP A 65 10.51 2.91 3.81
N THR A 66 10.35 4.11 3.28
CA THR A 66 9.49 5.15 3.85
C THR A 66 8.34 5.42 2.90
N ALA A 67 7.14 5.53 3.45
CA ALA A 67 5.95 5.91 2.71
C ALA A 67 5.61 7.38 3.00
N TYR A 68 5.20 8.09 1.96
CA TYR A 68 4.93 9.53 2.03
C TYR A 68 3.47 9.81 1.67
N GLY A 69 2.78 10.58 2.50
CA GLY A 69 1.53 11.19 2.11
C GLY A 69 1.81 12.25 1.03
N THR A 70 1.00 12.25 -0.02
CA THR A 70 1.18 13.18 -1.14
C THR A 70 -0.03 14.09 -1.30
N PRO A 71 0.11 15.22 -2.02
CA PRO A 71 -1.04 16.10 -2.27
C PRO A 71 -2.07 15.51 -3.25
N TRP A 72 -1.77 14.37 -3.89
CA TRP A 72 -2.67 13.75 -4.87
C TRP A 72 -3.51 12.68 -4.19
N SER A 73 -4.76 13.01 -3.87
CA SER A 73 -5.65 12.12 -3.11
C SER A 73 -6.75 11.47 -3.96
N GLY A 74 -6.75 11.71 -5.27
CA GLY A 74 -7.78 11.15 -6.14
C GLY A 74 -9.18 11.62 -5.74
N THR A 75 -10.15 10.70 -5.77
CA THR A 75 -11.54 11.00 -5.46
C THR A 75 -11.84 10.99 -3.95
N SER A 76 -10.95 10.44 -3.13
CA SER A 76 -11.19 10.34 -1.69
C SER A 76 -11.07 11.67 -0.97
N GLY A 77 -10.27 12.60 -1.48
CA GLY A 77 -9.97 13.87 -0.82
C GLY A 77 -9.11 13.73 0.44
N GLU A 78 -8.72 12.53 0.82
CA GLU A 78 -7.98 12.27 2.06
C GLU A 78 -6.48 12.28 1.79
N GLN A 79 -5.79 13.25 2.39
CA GLN A 79 -4.34 13.40 2.27
C GLN A 79 -3.79 14.12 3.49
N ILE A 80 -2.59 13.72 3.91
CA ILE A 80 -1.87 14.35 5.01
C ILE A 80 -0.40 14.45 4.59
N ASN A 81 0.20 15.63 4.77
CA ASN A 81 1.62 15.84 4.50
C ASN A 81 2.46 15.25 5.65
N ARG A 82 2.68 13.95 5.60
CA ARG A 82 3.36 13.19 6.64
C ARG A 82 4.02 11.96 6.01
N HIS A 83 5.05 11.45 6.65
CA HIS A 83 5.69 10.21 6.22
C HIS A 83 5.86 9.26 7.41
N ALA A 84 6.01 7.97 7.11
CA ALA A 84 6.23 6.94 8.12
C ALA A 84 6.97 5.74 7.49
N PRO A 85 7.68 4.95 8.30
CA PRO A 85 8.26 3.71 7.79
C PRO A 85 7.18 2.82 7.19
N LEU A 86 7.46 2.25 6.03
CA LEU A 86 6.54 1.31 5.37
C LEU A 86 6.71 -0.07 5.96
N LYS A 87 5.66 -0.56 6.59
CA LYS A 87 5.66 -1.87 7.26
C LYS A 87 5.26 -3.01 6.32
N ALA A 88 4.28 -2.77 5.46
CA ALA A 88 3.73 -3.82 4.62
C ALA A 88 2.94 -3.26 3.45
N LEU A 89 2.75 -4.11 2.44
CA LEU A 89 1.76 -3.91 1.38
C LEU A 89 0.65 -4.92 1.58
N VAL A 90 -0.59 -4.50 1.39
CA VAL A 90 -1.77 -5.35 1.58
C VAL A 90 -2.59 -5.35 0.29
N VAL A 91 -2.88 -6.53 -0.23
CA VAL A 91 -3.77 -6.68 -1.39
C VAL A 91 -5.14 -7.11 -0.88
N LEU A 92 -6.13 -6.27 -1.13
CA LEU A 92 -7.48 -6.44 -0.62
C LEU A 92 -8.35 -7.19 -1.63
N GLU A 93 -9.04 -8.23 -1.16
CA GLU A 93 -10.04 -8.96 -1.93
C GLU A 93 -11.32 -9.13 -1.11
N ARG A 94 -12.46 -9.06 -1.77
CA ARG A 94 -13.74 -9.33 -1.11
C ARG A 94 -13.92 -10.82 -0.89
N ALA A 95 -14.43 -11.19 0.28
CA ALA A 95 -14.70 -12.58 0.63
C ALA A 95 -15.79 -12.66 1.70
N PRO A 96 -16.48 -13.79 1.83
CA PRO A 96 -17.53 -13.95 2.86
C PRO A 96 -16.95 -14.05 4.28
N GLN A 97 -15.66 -14.33 4.42
CA GLN A 97 -14.99 -14.43 5.72
C GLN A 97 -13.69 -13.66 5.70
N ASN A 98 -13.27 -13.16 6.86
CA ASN A 98 -12.06 -12.39 7.01
C ASN A 98 -10.86 -13.32 7.21
N SER A 99 -9.84 -13.19 6.35
CA SER A 99 -8.60 -13.96 6.46
C SER A 99 -7.42 -13.19 5.90
N VAL A 100 -6.23 -13.48 6.43
CA VAL A 100 -4.96 -12.88 5.98
C VAL A 100 -3.98 -13.99 5.68
N GLU A 101 -3.30 -13.89 4.53
CA GLU A 101 -2.18 -14.78 4.23
C GLU A 101 -1.00 -13.96 3.75
N ARG A 102 0.20 -14.40 4.08
CA ARG A 102 1.41 -13.77 3.58
C ARG A 102 1.75 -14.29 2.19
N LEU A 103 1.99 -13.37 1.25
CA LEU A 103 2.40 -13.71 -0.10
C LEU A 103 3.92 -13.63 -0.22
N GLN A 104 4.51 -14.50 -1.03
CA GLN A 104 5.95 -14.52 -1.27
C GLN A 104 6.24 -14.77 -2.75
N GLY A 105 7.45 -14.37 -3.18
CA GLY A 105 7.94 -14.66 -4.52
C GLY A 105 7.04 -14.09 -5.61
N LEU A 106 6.72 -14.90 -6.60
CA LEU A 106 5.92 -14.48 -7.75
C LEU A 106 4.48 -14.11 -7.37
N SER A 107 3.92 -14.74 -6.34
CA SER A 107 2.59 -14.38 -5.85
C SER A 107 2.55 -12.95 -5.33
N ALA A 108 3.57 -12.57 -4.55
CA ALA A 108 3.68 -11.20 -4.05
C ALA A 108 3.88 -10.20 -5.19
N PHE A 109 4.83 -10.46 -6.06
CA PHE A 109 5.13 -9.58 -7.19
C PHE A 109 3.90 -9.42 -8.10
N GLY A 110 3.28 -10.52 -8.52
CA GLY A 110 2.14 -10.50 -9.42
C GLY A 110 0.90 -9.83 -8.83
N SER A 111 0.75 -9.86 -7.49
CA SER A 111 -0.38 -9.23 -6.82
C SER A 111 -0.21 -7.72 -6.68
N VAL A 112 1.02 -7.23 -6.56
CA VAL A 112 1.30 -5.78 -6.40
C VAL A 112 1.51 -5.09 -7.73
N LEU A 113 2.11 -5.76 -8.72
CA LEU A 113 2.45 -5.16 -10.01
C LEU A 113 1.29 -4.40 -10.68
N PRO A 114 0.04 -4.92 -10.70
CA PRO A 114 -1.06 -4.19 -11.33
C PRO A 114 -1.36 -2.82 -10.68
N HIS A 115 -0.88 -2.59 -9.46
CA HIS A 115 -1.12 -1.34 -8.73
C HIS A 115 0.07 -0.39 -8.81
N LEU A 116 1.20 -0.83 -9.39
CA LEU A 116 2.36 0.03 -9.59
C LEU A 116 2.08 0.99 -10.74
N LEU A 117 2.24 2.28 -10.50
CA LEU A 117 2.01 3.32 -11.49
C LEU A 117 3.33 3.69 -12.15
N TYR A 118 3.40 3.55 -13.48
CA TYR A 118 4.58 3.91 -14.25
C TYR A 118 4.22 4.14 -15.72
N PRO A 119 5.01 4.98 -16.44
CA PRO A 119 4.75 5.20 -17.87
C PRO A 119 5.24 3.99 -18.68
N ALA A 120 4.32 3.10 -19.03
CA ALA A 120 4.65 1.83 -19.71
C ALA A 120 5.25 2.04 -21.10
N TRP A 121 4.98 3.20 -21.75
CA TRP A 121 5.53 3.54 -23.06
C TRP A 121 7.01 3.98 -22.98
N ASP A 122 7.51 4.33 -21.80
CA ASP A 122 8.90 4.72 -21.57
C ASP A 122 9.66 3.52 -21.01
N LYS A 123 10.35 2.79 -21.90
CA LYS A 123 11.01 1.55 -21.49
C LYS A 123 12.02 1.72 -20.36
N PRO A 124 12.92 2.73 -20.36
CA PRO A 124 13.83 2.92 -19.24
C PRO A 124 13.12 3.14 -17.91
N LEU A 125 12.05 3.95 -17.89
CA LEU A 125 11.30 4.19 -16.67
C LEU A 125 10.50 2.97 -16.23
N ALA A 126 9.95 2.20 -17.18
CA ALA A 126 9.26 0.95 -16.86
C ALA A 126 10.21 -0.06 -16.20
N VAL A 127 11.42 -0.21 -16.73
CA VAL A 127 12.44 -1.08 -16.13
C VAL A 127 12.81 -0.58 -14.72
N THR A 128 13.01 0.72 -14.56
CA THR A 128 13.30 1.32 -13.24
C THR A 128 12.18 1.00 -12.24
N ALA A 129 10.92 1.11 -12.65
CA ALA A 129 9.78 0.84 -11.80
C ALA A 129 9.74 -0.63 -11.36
N ILE A 130 9.92 -1.55 -12.30
CA ILE A 130 9.87 -2.98 -12.03
C ILE A 130 11.05 -3.41 -11.16
N ASP A 131 12.25 -2.91 -11.43
CA ASP A 131 13.43 -3.16 -10.59
C ASP A 131 13.23 -2.60 -9.18
N GLY A 132 12.63 -1.41 -9.07
CA GLY A 132 12.29 -0.82 -7.77
C GLY A 132 11.29 -1.65 -7.01
N LEU A 133 10.28 -2.20 -7.68
CA LEU A 133 9.31 -3.08 -7.04
C LEU A 133 9.98 -4.37 -6.53
N ASN A 134 10.85 -4.98 -7.32
CA ASN A 134 11.60 -6.15 -6.87
C ASN A 134 12.43 -5.84 -5.61
N ASP A 135 13.10 -4.69 -5.58
CA ASP A 135 13.89 -4.26 -4.43
C ASP A 135 12.99 -4.04 -3.21
N LEU A 136 11.84 -3.40 -3.40
CA LEU A 136 10.85 -3.19 -2.33
C LEU A 136 10.40 -4.51 -1.72
N LEU A 137 10.07 -5.49 -2.55
CA LEU A 137 9.54 -6.78 -2.10
C LEU A 137 10.58 -7.68 -1.44
N GLU A 138 11.87 -7.35 -1.53
CA GLU A 138 12.90 -8.08 -0.81
C GLU A 138 12.81 -7.89 0.70
N THR A 139 12.33 -6.72 1.14
CA THR A 139 12.30 -6.37 2.58
C THR A 139 10.91 -6.07 3.12
N VAL A 140 9.99 -5.61 2.27
CA VAL A 140 8.63 -5.25 2.70
C VAL A 140 7.68 -6.41 2.42
N PRO A 141 7.05 -6.98 3.46
CA PRO A 141 6.14 -8.11 3.29
C PRO A 141 4.85 -7.71 2.58
N VAL A 142 4.27 -8.65 1.85
CA VAL A 142 3.00 -8.50 1.17
C VAL A 142 1.99 -9.47 1.78
N TYR A 143 0.81 -8.98 2.10
CA TYR A 143 -0.28 -9.78 2.64
C TYR A 143 -1.48 -9.70 1.71
N ARG A 144 -2.20 -10.80 1.57
CA ARG A 144 -3.51 -10.80 0.94
C ARG A 144 -4.55 -10.80 2.04
N LEU A 145 -5.36 -9.77 2.07
CA LEU A 145 -6.49 -9.67 2.99
C LEU A 145 -7.78 -9.99 2.22
N ARG A 146 -8.37 -11.11 2.52
CA ARG A 146 -9.71 -11.45 2.03
C ARG A 146 -10.68 -11.10 3.12
N CYS A 147 -11.66 -10.24 2.83
CA CYS A 147 -12.46 -9.72 3.90
C CYS A 147 -13.84 -9.21 3.46
N ARG A 148 -14.67 -9.06 4.47
CA ARG A 148 -15.90 -8.28 4.44
C ARG A 148 -15.56 -6.84 4.84
N PRO A 149 -16.38 -5.84 4.46
CA PRO A 149 -16.13 -4.44 4.85
C PRO A 149 -16.62 -4.18 6.29
N ASP A 150 -15.99 -4.82 7.27
CA ASP A 150 -16.36 -4.71 8.68
C ASP A 150 -15.14 -4.59 9.59
N ALA A 151 -15.40 -4.35 10.88
CA ALA A 151 -14.36 -4.19 11.88
C ALA A 151 -13.52 -5.45 12.07
N GLY A 152 -14.06 -6.63 11.79
CA GLY A 152 -13.31 -7.88 11.86
C GLY A 152 -12.16 -7.94 10.86
N ALA A 153 -12.30 -7.28 9.71
CA ALA A 153 -11.21 -7.15 8.75
C ALA A 153 -10.02 -6.39 9.33
N VAL A 154 -10.29 -5.32 10.07
CA VAL A 154 -9.26 -4.56 10.77
C VAL A 154 -8.56 -5.43 11.81
N ASP A 155 -9.33 -6.19 12.57
CA ASP A 155 -8.77 -7.02 13.65
C ASP A 155 -7.83 -8.11 13.12
N VAL A 156 -8.19 -8.82 12.06
CA VAL A 156 -7.33 -9.87 11.50
C VAL A 156 -6.06 -9.28 10.88
N LEU A 157 -6.18 -8.14 10.20
CA LEU A 157 -5.02 -7.49 9.60
C LEU A 157 -4.11 -6.91 10.69
N CYS A 158 -4.68 -6.28 11.72
CA CYS A 158 -3.92 -5.74 12.83
C CYS A 158 -3.07 -6.82 13.51
N ARG A 159 -3.64 -7.97 13.75
CA ARG A 159 -2.89 -9.10 14.33
C ARG A 159 -1.73 -9.53 13.44
N ALA A 160 -1.94 -9.59 12.13
CA ALA A 160 -0.89 -9.97 11.19
C ALA A 160 0.23 -8.93 11.14
N LEU A 161 -0.10 -7.64 11.15
CA LEU A 161 0.88 -6.56 10.97
C LEU A 161 1.58 -6.15 12.27
N TYR A 162 0.87 -6.10 13.39
CA TYR A 162 1.36 -5.47 14.62
C TYR A 162 1.48 -6.42 15.80
N GLU A 163 0.88 -7.59 15.74
CA GLU A 163 0.88 -8.56 16.84
C GLU A 163 1.49 -9.91 16.45
N GLY A 164 1.81 -10.08 15.17
CA GLY A 164 2.35 -11.31 14.63
C GLY A 164 3.86 -11.40 14.60
#